data_5164f8a564bada07ec34077687af2adc
#
_entry.id   5164f8a564bada07ec34077687af2adc
#
_cell.length_a   1.000
_cell.length_b   1.000
_cell.length_c   1.000
_cell.angle_alpha   90.00
_cell.angle_beta   90.00
_cell.angle_gamma   90.00
#
_symmetry.space_group_name_H-M   'P 1'
#
loop_
_entity.id
_entity.type
_entity.pdbx_description
1 polymer ?
#
loop_
_entity_poly.entity_id
_entity_poly.type
_entity_poly.pdbx_seq_one_letter_code
_entity_poly.pdbx_strand_id
1 'polypeptide(L)'
;MLKNYEVESAHTWTGRVDSSTDFDSLRWHQWIKIIDLNDTSLKAFEGKFAFAFIGFECDHGIGLNKGRVGAAMGPESIRRELSNLPCQFSQDIKLFDAGNIVTYGLTLDQAQDCLSEAVNRVIELNMFPIVLGGGHETAFGHYKGLFKNFHPKKENIGIISFDAHFDTRPYKENGGTSGTMFRQIHDLNLENDEDFNFMVIGIQKHSNTKSLFNYAKENGIKYILSRETVNSSIPSLFEQIDEFISGVDHVYITICSDVFSTAFAPGVSAPTPLGVDPETAIVLIKHILSHDKAVSFDICEVSPRFDKDSTTASLASLLIFTVVTKVANIIEMNNKRRNKKIDKE
;
A
#
# COMPACT_ATOMS: atom_id res chain seq x y z
N MET A 1 12.84 7.08 19.39
CA MET A 1 13.75 6.96 18.24
C MET A 1 13.46 5.65 17.57
N LEU A 2 13.10 5.68 16.28
CA LEU A 2 12.81 4.48 15.49
C LEU A 2 14.08 3.64 15.32
N LYS A 3 13.94 2.33 15.55
CA LYS A 3 15.06 1.37 15.35
C LYS A 3 15.14 0.96 13.88
N ASN A 4 16.35 0.66 13.42
CA ASN A 4 16.57 0.21 12.03
C ASN A 4 15.91 1.11 10.97
N TYR A 5 15.88 2.41 11.25
CA TYR A 5 15.35 3.42 10.37
C TYR A 5 16.49 4.25 9.79
N GLU A 6 16.45 4.47 8.50
CA GLU A 6 17.40 5.31 7.76
C GLU A 6 16.65 6.37 6.95
N VAL A 7 17.14 7.60 7.02
CA VAL A 7 16.63 8.70 6.17
C VAL A 7 17.01 8.44 4.73
N GLU A 8 16.08 8.67 3.80
CA GLU A 8 16.36 8.47 2.38
C GLU A 8 17.40 9.47 1.84
N SER A 9 18.17 9.03 0.86
CA SER A 9 19.13 9.88 0.18
C SER A 9 18.45 10.79 -0.85
N ALA A 10 18.82 12.07 -0.86
CA ALA A 10 18.39 12.99 -1.91
C ALA A 10 18.82 12.55 -3.33
N HIS A 11 19.85 11.72 -3.44
CA HIS A 11 20.33 11.20 -4.73
C HIS A 11 19.37 10.17 -5.37
N THR A 12 18.46 9.59 -4.59
CA THR A 12 17.44 8.68 -5.12
C THR A 12 16.39 9.42 -5.95
N TRP A 13 16.08 10.67 -5.54
CA TRP A 13 15.10 11.53 -6.20
C TRP A 13 15.76 12.42 -7.25
N THR A 14 16.02 11.84 -8.41
CA THR A 14 16.60 12.55 -9.56
C THR A 14 15.82 12.25 -10.81
N GLY A 15 15.80 13.21 -11.75
CA GLY A 15 15.06 13.03 -12.99
C GLY A 15 15.17 14.20 -13.95
N ARG A 16 14.36 14.17 -14.98
CA ARG A 16 14.26 15.24 -15.97
C ARG A 16 13.68 16.51 -15.34
N VAL A 17 14.22 17.64 -15.68
CA VAL A 17 13.74 18.98 -15.29
C VAL A 17 13.16 19.67 -16.51
N ASP A 18 11.82 19.87 -16.54
CA ASP A 18 11.17 20.61 -17.61
C ASP A 18 11.06 22.10 -17.25
N SER A 19 10.92 22.45 -15.97
CA SER A 19 11.02 23.80 -15.42
C SER A 19 11.59 23.75 -14.00
N SER A 20 12.23 24.84 -13.56
CA SER A 20 12.69 24.99 -12.17
C SER A 20 11.76 25.83 -11.30
N THR A 21 10.78 26.51 -11.89
CA THR A 21 9.94 27.51 -11.19
C THR A 21 8.45 27.37 -11.46
N ASP A 22 8.06 26.83 -12.61
CA ASP A 22 6.66 26.61 -12.96
C ASP A 22 6.14 25.28 -12.39
N PHE A 23 5.27 25.36 -11.39
CA PHE A 23 4.73 24.17 -10.70
C PHE A 23 4.04 23.18 -11.65
N ASP A 24 3.32 23.67 -12.65
CA ASP A 24 2.58 22.82 -13.58
C ASP A 24 3.50 22.00 -14.49
N SER A 25 4.78 22.36 -14.50
CA SER A 25 5.87 21.67 -15.21
C SER A 25 6.81 20.88 -14.29
N LEU A 26 6.57 20.87 -12.96
CA LEU A 26 7.40 20.12 -12.01
C LEU A 26 7.13 18.62 -12.07
N ARG A 27 8.17 17.88 -11.72
CA ARG A 27 8.13 16.43 -11.50
C ARG A 27 8.28 16.11 -10.03
N TRP A 28 7.89 14.90 -9.61
CA TRP A 28 7.88 14.52 -8.20
C TRP A 28 9.23 14.71 -7.51
N HIS A 29 10.35 14.39 -8.17
CA HIS A 29 11.70 14.60 -7.59
C HIS A 29 12.00 16.07 -7.25
N GLN A 30 11.33 17.03 -7.90
CA GLN A 30 11.49 18.47 -7.62
C GLN A 30 10.55 18.94 -6.50
N TRP A 31 9.51 18.17 -6.19
CA TRP A 31 8.45 18.54 -5.23
C TRP A 31 8.55 17.80 -3.89
N ILE A 32 9.05 16.57 -3.90
CA ILE A 32 9.18 15.76 -2.69
C ILE A 32 10.19 16.35 -1.72
N LYS A 33 9.89 16.24 -0.43
CA LYS A 33 10.78 16.68 0.65
C LYS A 33 11.14 15.48 1.51
N ILE A 34 12.41 15.31 1.77
CA ILE A 34 12.90 14.27 2.68
C ILE A 34 12.71 14.76 4.12
N ILE A 35 12.19 13.90 4.97
CA ILE A 35 12.00 14.14 6.40
C ILE A 35 12.66 13.04 7.22
N ASP A 36 13.13 13.38 8.41
CA ASP A 36 13.64 12.41 9.39
C ASP A 36 12.56 12.16 10.46
N LEU A 37 11.99 10.96 10.50
CA LEU A 37 11.00 10.57 11.51
C LEU A 37 11.57 10.56 12.95
N ASN A 38 12.89 10.51 13.09
CA ASN A 38 13.59 10.62 14.38
C ASN A 38 13.80 12.06 14.84
N ASP A 39 13.53 13.05 13.98
CA ASP A 39 13.56 14.45 14.39
C ASP A 39 12.39 14.74 15.34
N THR A 40 12.73 14.96 16.61
CA THR A 40 11.76 15.30 17.68
C THR A 40 11.14 16.68 17.53
N SER A 41 11.71 17.54 16.68
CA SER A 41 11.17 18.88 16.38
C SER A 41 10.10 18.83 15.27
N LEU A 42 9.97 17.70 14.58
CA LEU A 42 9.00 17.53 13.50
C LEU A 42 7.57 17.59 14.04
N LYS A 43 6.81 18.58 13.57
CA LYS A 43 5.42 18.81 13.96
C LYS A 43 4.45 18.14 13.00
N ALA A 44 3.24 17.85 13.51
CA ALA A 44 2.15 17.40 12.66
C ALA A 44 1.91 18.38 11.50
N PHE A 45 1.60 17.83 10.35
CA PHE A 45 1.34 18.62 9.14
C PHE A 45 0.02 19.42 9.30
N GLU A 46 0.11 20.72 9.14
CA GLU A 46 -1.02 21.65 9.29
C GLU A 46 -1.57 22.16 7.92
N GLY A 47 -0.99 21.69 6.80
CA GLY A 47 -1.46 22.03 5.46
C GLY A 47 -2.73 21.27 5.05
N LYS A 48 -3.13 21.38 3.78
CA LYS A 48 -4.36 20.75 3.31
C LYS A 48 -4.29 19.24 3.30
N PHE A 49 -3.23 18.66 2.73
CA PHE A 49 -3.01 17.22 2.71
C PHE A 49 -1.55 16.88 2.41
N ALA A 50 -1.07 15.79 2.98
CA ALA A 50 0.28 15.30 2.76
C ALA A 50 0.32 13.78 2.65
N PHE A 51 1.14 13.28 1.73
CA PHE A 51 1.54 11.88 1.64
C PHE A 51 2.96 11.72 2.16
N ALA A 52 3.22 10.60 2.83
CA ALA A 52 4.57 10.25 3.26
C ALA A 52 4.92 8.83 2.77
N PHE A 53 5.99 8.72 2.00
CA PHE A 53 6.53 7.46 1.51
C PHE A 53 7.46 6.85 2.55
N ILE A 54 7.27 5.57 2.86
CA ILE A 54 8.13 4.78 3.75
C ILE A 54 8.59 3.55 2.98
N GLY A 55 9.89 3.33 2.86
CA GLY A 55 10.43 2.08 2.31
C GLY A 55 10.49 0.99 3.38
N PHE A 56 10.15 -0.25 3.00
CA PHE A 56 10.37 -1.42 3.82
C PHE A 56 11.29 -2.39 3.10
N GLU A 57 12.58 -2.33 3.39
CA GLU A 57 13.63 -3.10 2.72
C GLU A 57 13.73 -4.51 3.31
N CYS A 58 12.66 -5.29 3.12
CA CYS A 58 12.51 -6.64 3.67
C CYS A 58 12.00 -7.62 2.62
N ASP A 59 12.64 -8.79 2.55
CA ASP A 59 12.14 -9.97 1.82
C ASP A 59 12.39 -11.26 2.59
N HIS A 60 12.49 -11.13 3.92
CA HIS A 60 12.66 -12.25 4.83
C HIS A 60 11.48 -13.22 4.75
N GLY A 61 10.24 -12.68 4.71
CA GLY A 61 9.02 -13.46 4.60
C GLY A 61 8.94 -14.22 3.29
N ILE A 62 9.41 -13.64 2.19
CA ILE A 62 9.55 -14.34 0.90
C ILE A 62 10.48 -15.53 1.04
N GLY A 63 11.67 -15.33 1.64
CA GLY A 63 12.64 -16.41 1.87
C GLY A 63 12.07 -17.53 2.75
N LEU A 64 11.42 -17.19 3.86
CA LEU A 64 10.75 -18.12 4.76
C LEU A 64 9.60 -18.88 4.06
N ASN A 65 8.90 -18.23 3.13
CA ASN A 65 7.85 -18.84 2.30
C ASN A 65 8.40 -19.66 1.12
N LYS A 66 9.73 -19.81 1.01
CA LYS A 66 10.45 -20.50 -0.07
C LYS A 66 10.27 -19.83 -1.43
N GLY A 67 9.95 -18.54 -1.45
CA GLY A 67 9.85 -17.71 -2.62
C GLY A 67 11.20 -17.19 -3.11
N ARG A 68 11.18 -16.39 -4.18
CA ARG A 68 12.37 -15.80 -4.80
C ARG A 68 12.66 -14.43 -4.20
N VAL A 69 13.70 -14.34 -3.35
CA VAL A 69 14.12 -13.08 -2.73
C VAL A 69 14.64 -12.06 -3.74
N GLY A 70 14.47 -10.77 -3.45
CA GLY A 70 14.90 -9.64 -4.29
C GLY A 70 14.00 -8.41 -4.12
N ALA A 71 12.86 -8.56 -3.41
CA ALA A 71 11.92 -7.47 -3.19
C ALA A 71 12.41 -6.43 -2.15
N ALA A 72 13.40 -6.75 -1.31
CA ALA A 72 14.02 -5.76 -0.42
C ALA A 72 14.58 -4.54 -1.16
N MET A 73 14.91 -4.67 -2.45
CA MET A 73 15.34 -3.56 -3.32
C MET A 73 14.17 -2.84 -4.01
N GLY A 74 12.94 -3.28 -3.78
CA GLY A 74 11.72 -2.72 -4.36
C GLY A 74 11.54 -1.23 -4.06
N PRO A 75 11.68 -0.79 -2.80
CA PRO A 75 11.49 0.61 -2.41
C PRO A 75 12.35 1.59 -3.22
N GLU A 76 13.62 1.31 -3.41
CA GLU A 76 14.53 2.14 -4.22
C GLU A 76 14.11 2.16 -5.69
N SER A 77 13.79 0.99 -6.27
CA SER A 77 13.37 0.87 -7.66
C SER A 77 12.08 1.64 -7.94
N ILE A 78 11.10 1.56 -7.04
CA ILE A 78 9.84 2.30 -7.15
C ILE A 78 10.09 3.81 -7.08
N ARG A 79 10.93 4.31 -6.16
CA ARG A 79 11.26 5.74 -6.06
C ARG A 79 11.88 6.30 -7.33
N ARG A 80 12.74 5.53 -7.99
CA ARG A 80 13.35 5.91 -9.27
C ARG A 80 12.29 6.14 -10.35
N GLU A 81 11.29 5.26 -10.42
CA GLU A 81 10.18 5.40 -11.38
C GLU A 81 9.25 6.56 -11.00
N LEU A 82 8.96 6.76 -9.70
CA LEU A 82 8.17 7.89 -9.19
C LEU A 82 8.82 9.24 -9.50
N SER A 83 10.16 9.33 -9.50
CA SER A 83 10.92 10.56 -9.62
C SER A 83 10.54 11.40 -10.84
N ASN A 84 10.25 10.77 -11.97
CA ASN A 84 9.91 11.43 -13.23
C ASN A 84 8.42 11.70 -13.44
N LEU A 85 7.55 11.30 -12.52
CA LEU A 85 6.12 11.56 -12.65
C LEU A 85 5.81 13.06 -12.53
N PRO A 86 4.85 13.59 -13.32
CA PRO A 86 4.45 15.00 -13.22
C PRO A 86 3.60 15.26 -11.98
N CYS A 87 3.66 16.48 -11.44
CA CYS A 87 2.79 16.93 -10.36
C CYS A 87 1.38 17.23 -10.90
N GLN A 88 0.52 16.23 -10.97
CA GLN A 88 -0.89 16.34 -11.42
C GLN A 88 -1.85 16.60 -10.24
N PHE A 89 -1.48 17.53 -9.36
CA PHE A 89 -2.23 17.97 -8.18
C PHE A 89 -1.83 19.41 -7.85
N SER A 90 -2.56 20.09 -6.98
CA SER A 90 -2.24 21.49 -6.60
C SER A 90 -1.05 21.58 -5.65
N GLN A 91 -0.46 22.77 -5.54
CA GLN A 91 0.63 23.07 -4.60
C GLN A 91 0.27 22.87 -3.12
N ASP A 92 -1.02 22.72 -2.80
CA ASP A 92 -1.50 22.48 -1.46
C ASP A 92 -1.27 21.02 -0.99
N ILE A 93 -1.07 20.11 -1.94
CA ILE A 93 -0.72 18.71 -1.68
C ILE A 93 0.78 18.58 -1.55
N LYS A 94 1.23 17.97 -0.46
CA LYS A 94 2.66 17.77 -0.19
C LYS A 94 3.04 16.31 -0.29
N LEU A 95 4.24 16.08 -0.81
CA LEU A 95 4.86 14.77 -0.84
C LEU A 95 6.10 14.79 0.07
N PHE A 96 6.17 13.83 0.97
CA PHE A 96 7.33 13.63 1.83
C PHE A 96 7.91 12.23 1.61
N ASP A 97 9.23 12.12 1.66
CA ASP A 97 9.89 10.84 1.82
C ASP A 97 10.34 10.70 3.27
N ALA A 98 9.78 9.74 3.95
CA ALA A 98 10.00 9.46 5.36
C ALA A 98 11.02 8.33 5.59
N GLY A 99 11.90 8.07 4.63
CA GLY A 99 13.00 7.11 4.76
C GLY A 99 12.61 5.65 4.65
N ASN A 100 13.47 4.79 5.19
CA ASN A 100 13.38 3.34 5.06
C ASN A 100 13.49 2.64 6.41
N ILE A 101 12.79 1.51 6.55
CA ILE A 101 13.08 0.51 7.55
C ILE A 101 14.00 -0.53 6.91
N VAL A 102 15.25 -0.58 7.40
CA VAL A 102 16.26 -1.52 6.96
C VAL A 102 16.29 -2.73 7.91
N THR A 103 16.34 -3.94 7.36
CA THR A 103 16.06 -5.15 8.15
C THR A 103 17.30 -5.96 8.51
N TYR A 104 18.48 -5.41 8.27
CA TYR A 104 19.74 -6.09 8.63
C TYR A 104 19.81 -6.43 10.12
N GLY A 105 20.05 -7.71 10.42
CA GLY A 105 20.18 -8.22 11.80
C GLY A 105 18.85 -8.40 12.55
N LEU A 106 17.70 -8.19 11.90
CA LEU A 106 16.38 -8.37 12.49
C LEU A 106 15.75 -9.71 12.09
N THR A 107 14.91 -10.25 12.98
CA THR A 107 13.89 -11.23 12.59
C THR A 107 12.76 -10.54 11.82
N LEU A 108 11.93 -11.34 11.13
CA LEU A 108 10.77 -10.78 10.41
C LEU A 108 9.82 -10.01 11.35
N ASP A 109 9.50 -10.58 12.51
CA ASP A 109 8.61 -9.92 13.49
C ASP A 109 9.18 -8.57 13.98
N GLN A 110 10.50 -8.53 14.25
CA GLN A 110 11.17 -7.30 14.64
C GLN A 110 11.16 -6.25 13.53
N ALA A 111 11.35 -6.66 12.27
CA ALA A 111 11.28 -5.77 11.12
C ALA A 111 9.87 -5.18 10.96
N GLN A 112 8.84 -6.02 11.10
CA GLN A 112 7.43 -5.59 11.06
C GLN A 112 7.07 -4.67 12.23
N ASP A 113 7.66 -4.86 13.42
CA ASP A 113 7.52 -3.93 14.54
C ASP A 113 8.12 -2.56 14.22
N CYS A 114 9.32 -2.53 13.62
CA CYS A 114 9.94 -1.27 13.20
C CYS A 114 9.09 -0.53 12.16
N LEU A 115 8.56 -1.24 11.17
CA LEU A 115 7.64 -0.65 10.19
C LEU A 115 6.38 -0.10 10.86
N SER A 116 5.80 -0.85 11.79
CA SER A 116 4.62 -0.43 12.54
C SER A 116 4.82 0.90 13.28
N GLU A 117 5.97 1.09 13.92
CA GLU A 117 6.31 2.35 14.58
C GLU A 117 6.44 3.51 13.58
N ALA A 118 7.06 3.27 12.41
CA ALA A 118 7.21 4.30 11.39
C ALA A 118 5.85 4.71 10.79
N VAL A 119 5.00 3.74 10.47
CA VAL A 119 3.62 4.01 9.96
C VAL A 119 2.81 4.78 10.99
N ASN A 120 2.80 4.35 12.26
CA ASN A 120 2.10 5.06 13.32
C ASN A 120 2.62 6.50 13.45
N ARG A 121 3.94 6.71 13.39
CA ARG A 121 4.55 8.04 13.47
C ARG A 121 4.10 8.94 12.31
N VAL A 122 3.99 8.42 11.09
CA VAL A 122 3.49 9.17 9.93
C VAL A 122 2.03 9.60 10.13
N ILE A 123 1.19 8.72 10.68
CA ILE A 123 -0.22 9.05 10.99
C ILE A 123 -0.31 10.12 12.08
N GLU A 124 0.50 10.02 13.15
CA GLU A 124 0.58 11.05 14.21
C GLU A 124 1.02 12.41 13.67
N LEU A 125 1.82 12.42 12.59
CA LEU A 125 2.22 13.62 11.87
C LEU A 125 1.14 14.13 10.91
N ASN A 126 -0.07 13.58 10.94
CA ASN A 126 -1.19 13.93 10.07
C ASN A 126 -0.87 13.82 8.58
N MET A 127 -0.19 12.74 8.19
CA MET A 127 0.14 12.42 6.81
C MET A 127 -0.44 11.05 6.43
N PHE A 128 -0.76 10.89 5.16
CA PHE A 128 -1.23 9.62 4.60
C PHE A 128 -0.03 8.72 4.27
N PRO A 129 0.15 7.57 4.93
CA PRO A 129 1.27 6.68 4.67
C PRO A 129 1.09 5.94 3.34
N ILE A 130 2.16 5.95 2.53
CA ILE A 130 2.32 5.09 1.36
C ILE A 130 3.57 4.25 1.62
N VAL A 131 3.38 2.95 1.88
CA VAL A 131 4.51 2.07 2.11
C VAL A 131 4.96 1.45 0.78
N LEU A 132 6.23 1.68 0.45
CA LEU A 132 6.93 1.02 -0.65
C LEU A 132 7.47 -0.29 -0.08
N GLY A 133 6.76 -1.38 -0.33
CA GLY A 133 7.03 -2.64 0.32
C GLY A 133 8.20 -3.40 -0.28
N GLY A 134 8.72 -4.31 0.51
CA GLY A 134 9.49 -5.46 0.09
C GLY A 134 8.57 -6.61 -0.30
N GLY A 135 8.69 -7.77 0.39
CA GLY A 135 7.71 -8.85 0.25
C GLY A 135 6.36 -8.48 0.86
N HIS A 136 5.31 -9.26 0.56
CA HIS A 136 3.96 -8.95 1.05
C HIS A 136 3.82 -9.09 2.58
N GLU A 137 4.81 -9.66 3.29
CA GLU A 137 4.93 -9.56 4.76
C GLU A 137 4.89 -8.12 5.29
N THR A 138 5.12 -7.13 4.43
CA THR A 138 4.91 -5.69 4.68
C THR A 138 3.54 -5.42 5.27
N ALA A 139 2.49 -6.08 4.74
CA ALA A 139 1.11 -5.80 5.11
C ALA A 139 0.83 -6.00 6.60
N PHE A 140 1.50 -6.97 7.28
CA PHE A 140 1.32 -7.14 8.73
C PHE A 140 1.96 -6.01 9.53
N GLY A 141 3.19 -5.62 9.21
CA GLY A 141 3.85 -4.48 9.87
C GLY A 141 3.09 -3.17 9.66
N HIS A 142 2.59 -2.95 8.44
CA HIS A 142 1.78 -1.79 8.08
C HIS A 142 0.46 -1.77 8.88
N TYR A 143 -0.30 -2.88 8.86
CA TYR A 143 -1.54 -2.99 9.62
C TYR A 143 -1.35 -2.75 11.12
N LYS A 144 -0.28 -3.29 11.73
CA LYS A 144 0.06 -3.04 13.14
C LYS A 144 0.22 -1.54 13.45
N GLY A 145 0.77 -0.77 12.52
CA GLY A 145 0.89 0.69 12.65
C GLY A 145 -0.46 1.40 12.60
N LEU A 146 -1.35 0.97 11.69
CA LEU A 146 -2.72 1.46 11.63
C LEU A 146 -3.51 1.07 12.88
N PHE A 147 -3.40 -0.19 13.29
CA PHE A 147 -4.07 -0.72 14.48
C PHE A 147 -3.72 0.09 15.74
N LYS A 148 -2.45 0.45 15.94
CA LYS A 148 -2.01 1.31 17.05
C LYS A 148 -2.73 2.66 17.10
N ASN A 149 -3.10 3.20 15.96
CA ASN A 149 -3.74 4.52 15.85
C ASN A 149 -5.27 4.45 15.94
N PHE A 150 -5.91 3.45 15.31
CA PHE A 150 -7.36 3.40 15.17
C PHE A 150 -8.06 2.56 16.25
N HIS A 151 -7.46 1.43 16.68
CA HIS A 151 -8.04 0.60 17.73
C HIS A 151 -8.35 1.35 19.04
N PRO A 152 -7.49 2.24 19.59
CA PRO A 152 -7.83 3.00 20.80
C PRO A 152 -9.05 3.92 20.63
N LYS A 153 -9.42 4.26 19.39
CA LYS A 153 -10.58 5.09 19.05
C LYS A 153 -11.84 4.24 18.79
N LYS A 154 -11.70 2.91 18.81
CA LYS A 154 -12.73 1.94 18.43
C LYS A 154 -13.22 2.12 16.99
N GLU A 155 -12.29 2.46 16.10
CA GLU A 155 -12.53 2.63 14.68
C GLU A 155 -12.04 1.37 13.95
N ASN A 156 -12.92 0.69 13.24
CA ASN A 156 -12.59 -0.57 12.58
C ASN A 156 -11.93 -0.32 11.20
N ILE A 157 -10.99 -1.21 10.86
CA ILE A 157 -10.23 -1.14 9.61
C ILE A 157 -10.65 -2.30 8.70
N GLY A 158 -11.12 -1.98 7.50
CA GLY A 158 -11.27 -2.93 6.41
C GLY A 158 -10.02 -2.97 5.55
N ILE A 159 -9.59 -4.18 5.20
CA ILE A 159 -8.44 -4.39 4.31
C ILE A 159 -8.96 -4.79 2.94
N ILE A 160 -8.55 -4.07 1.89
CA ILE A 160 -8.77 -4.47 0.51
C ILE A 160 -7.42 -4.78 -0.11
N SER A 161 -7.17 -6.08 -0.38
CA SER A 161 -5.95 -6.56 -1.01
C SER A 161 -6.20 -6.86 -2.49
N PHE A 162 -5.28 -6.43 -3.34
CA PHE A 162 -5.17 -6.92 -4.72
C PHE A 162 -4.09 -7.98 -4.74
N ASP A 163 -4.46 -9.26 -4.90
CA ASP A 163 -3.54 -10.38 -4.76
C ASP A 163 -4.05 -11.61 -5.52
N ALA A 164 -3.13 -12.39 -6.07
CA ALA A 164 -3.43 -13.71 -6.61
C ALA A 164 -3.65 -14.78 -5.53
N HIS A 165 -3.22 -14.48 -4.28
CA HIS A 165 -3.19 -15.37 -3.13
C HIS A 165 -4.04 -14.83 -1.96
N PHE A 166 -4.50 -15.74 -1.08
CA PHE A 166 -5.15 -15.35 0.16
C PHE A 166 -4.19 -14.91 1.26
N ASP A 167 -2.98 -15.41 1.23
CA ASP A 167 -1.92 -15.18 2.23
C ASP A 167 -2.37 -15.36 3.69
N THR A 168 -3.21 -16.39 3.87
CA THR A 168 -3.80 -16.81 5.15
C THR A 168 -3.33 -18.18 5.58
N ARG A 169 -2.11 -18.60 5.20
CA ARG A 169 -1.52 -19.88 5.61
C ARG A 169 -1.34 -19.95 7.12
N PRO A 170 -1.45 -21.15 7.73
CA PRO A 170 -1.11 -21.33 9.14
C PRO A 170 0.38 -21.06 9.37
N TYR A 171 0.74 -20.44 10.51
CA TYR A 171 2.12 -19.99 10.77
C TYR A 171 2.66 -20.32 12.16
N LYS A 172 1.81 -20.72 13.13
CA LYS A 172 2.18 -20.83 14.56
C LYS A 172 3.42 -21.71 14.82
N GLU A 173 3.66 -22.76 14.01
CA GLU A 173 4.79 -23.64 14.18
C GLU A 173 6.10 -23.11 13.56
N ASN A 174 6.00 -22.29 12.49
CA ASN A 174 7.14 -21.89 11.67
C ASN A 174 7.39 -20.38 11.65
N GLY A 175 6.63 -19.60 12.43
CA GLY A 175 6.65 -18.14 12.38
C GLY A 175 5.95 -17.54 11.15
N GLY A 176 5.91 -16.21 11.09
CA GLY A 176 5.32 -15.48 9.98
C GLY A 176 6.13 -15.59 8.67
N THR A 177 5.45 -15.46 7.54
CA THR A 177 6.04 -15.44 6.18
C THR A 177 5.27 -14.47 5.31
N SER A 178 5.69 -14.28 4.04
CA SER A 178 4.93 -13.51 3.05
C SER A 178 3.59 -14.16 2.63
N GLY A 179 3.29 -15.36 3.09
CA GLY A 179 2.04 -16.04 2.82
C GLY A 179 1.11 -16.20 4.03
N THR A 180 1.38 -15.49 5.13
CA THR A 180 0.68 -15.68 6.42
C THR A 180 0.15 -14.40 7.05
N MET A 181 0.48 -13.23 6.51
CA MET A 181 0.26 -11.96 7.18
C MET A 181 -1.23 -11.67 7.45
N PHE A 182 -2.14 -12.03 6.56
CA PHE A 182 -3.58 -11.81 6.83
C PHE A 182 -4.14 -12.76 7.88
N ARG A 183 -3.51 -13.93 8.07
CA ARG A 183 -3.81 -14.77 9.22
C ARG A 183 -3.28 -14.18 10.52
N GLN A 184 -2.10 -13.59 10.49
CA GLN A 184 -1.53 -12.89 11.65
C GLN A 184 -2.36 -11.66 12.03
N ILE A 185 -2.89 -10.92 11.04
CA ILE A 185 -3.83 -9.81 11.28
C ILE A 185 -5.12 -10.32 11.90
N HIS A 186 -5.68 -11.42 11.38
CA HIS A 186 -6.89 -12.02 11.95
C HIS A 186 -6.68 -12.42 13.42
N ASP A 187 -5.58 -13.11 13.72
CA ASP A 187 -5.25 -13.52 15.09
C ASP A 187 -5.06 -12.27 16.00
N LEU A 188 -4.40 -11.21 15.53
CA LEU A 188 -4.25 -9.94 16.26
C LEU A 188 -5.62 -9.30 16.59
N ASN A 189 -6.53 -9.26 15.61
CA ASN A 189 -7.86 -8.69 15.81
C ASN A 189 -8.65 -9.52 16.83
N LEU A 190 -8.65 -10.85 16.72
CA LEU A 190 -9.31 -11.74 17.68
C LEU A 190 -8.76 -11.58 19.10
N GLU A 191 -7.45 -11.40 19.28
CA GLU A 191 -6.83 -11.17 20.59
C GLU A 191 -7.25 -9.84 21.23
N ASN A 192 -7.79 -8.91 20.44
CA ASN A 192 -8.22 -7.57 20.87
C ASN A 192 -9.74 -7.35 20.75
N ASP A 193 -10.53 -8.42 20.57
CA ASP A 193 -11.98 -8.36 20.41
C ASP A 193 -12.45 -7.48 19.23
N GLU A 194 -11.66 -7.45 18.13
CA GLU A 194 -11.95 -6.69 16.90
C GLU A 194 -12.38 -7.62 15.77
N ASP A 195 -13.20 -7.11 14.86
CA ASP A 195 -13.61 -7.81 13.66
C ASP A 195 -12.48 -7.88 12.62
N PHE A 196 -12.39 -9.03 11.93
CA PHE A 196 -11.48 -9.19 10.80
C PHE A 196 -12.20 -8.88 9.48
N ASN A 197 -12.15 -7.64 9.04
CA ASN A 197 -12.75 -7.19 7.80
C ASN A 197 -11.72 -7.27 6.66
N PHE A 198 -11.82 -8.31 5.82
CA PHE A 198 -10.85 -8.56 4.77
C PHE A 198 -11.52 -8.93 3.44
N MET A 199 -11.12 -8.23 2.37
CA MET A 199 -11.53 -8.48 0.99
C MET A 199 -10.29 -8.63 0.10
N VAL A 200 -10.27 -9.66 -0.77
CA VAL A 200 -9.19 -9.88 -1.73
C VAL A 200 -9.72 -9.83 -3.16
N ILE A 201 -9.08 -9.06 -4.02
CA ILE A 201 -9.41 -8.91 -5.44
C ILE A 201 -8.29 -9.53 -6.28
N GLY A 202 -8.61 -10.50 -7.12
CA GLY A 202 -7.63 -11.12 -8.01
C GLY A 202 -7.30 -12.58 -7.71
N ILE A 203 -7.99 -13.19 -6.75
CA ILE A 203 -7.73 -14.58 -6.32
C ILE A 203 -7.70 -15.56 -7.49
N GLN A 204 -6.65 -16.36 -7.54
CA GLN A 204 -6.48 -17.41 -8.55
C GLN A 204 -6.65 -18.80 -7.94
N LYS A 205 -7.56 -19.61 -8.52
CA LYS A 205 -7.86 -20.95 -7.99
C LYS A 205 -6.68 -21.91 -8.06
N HIS A 206 -5.82 -21.77 -9.07
CA HIS A 206 -4.65 -22.64 -9.23
C HIS A 206 -3.49 -22.26 -8.30
N SER A 207 -3.50 -21.07 -7.71
CA SER A 207 -2.48 -20.59 -6.78
C SER A 207 -2.87 -20.77 -5.29
N ASN A 208 -4.12 -21.21 -5.03
CA ASN A 208 -4.64 -21.35 -3.67
C ASN A 208 -5.19 -22.75 -3.43
N THR A 209 -4.79 -23.37 -2.32
CA THR A 209 -5.28 -24.68 -1.91
C THR A 209 -6.73 -24.63 -1.45
N LYS A 210 -7.42 -25.76 -1.51
CA LYS A 210 -8.81 -25.88 -1.01
C LYS A 210 -8.93 -25.45 0.47
N SER A 211 -7.90 -25.70 1.28
CA SER A 211 -7.91 -25.32 2.70
C SER A 211 -7.93 -23.79 2.88
N LEU A 212 -7.29 -23.00 2.01
CA LEU A 212 -7.33 -21.54 2.06
C LEU A 212 -8.73 -21.02 1.68
N PHE A 213 -9.40 -21.62 0.68
CA PHE A 213 -10.79 -21.30 0.37
C PHE A 213 -11.75 -21.65 1.51
N ASN A 214 -11.53 -22.80 2.18
CA ASN A 214 -12.33 -23.16 3.36
C ASN A 214 -12.11 -22.13 4.49
N TYR A 215 -10.86 -21.76 4.77
CA TYR A 215 -10.56 -20.74 5.76
C TYR A 215 -11.22 -19.39 5.43
N ALA A 216 -11.17 -18.97 4.19
CA ALA A 216 -11.83 -17.74 3.75
C ALA A 216 -13.34 -17.79 4.01
N LYS A 217 -13.98 -18.92 3.67
CA LYS A 217 -15.41 -19.11 3.91
C LYS A 217 -15.78 -19.12 5.41
N GLU A 218 -15.00 -19.83 6.22
CA GLU A 218 -15.24 -19.99 7.67
C GLU A 218 -15.09 -18.66 8.42
N ASN A 219 -14.25 -17.76 7.92
CA ASN A 219 -13.94 -16.46 8.56
C ASN A 219 -14.52 -15.26 7.81
N GLY A 220 -15.47 -15.47 6.92
CA GLY A 220 -16.21 -14.39 6.26
C GLY A 220 -15.38 -13.53 5.31
N ILE A 221 -14.20 -14.00 4.90
CA ILE A 221 -13.33 -13.27 3.96
C ILE A 221 -14.02 -13.14 2.61
N LYS A 222 -14.18 -11.92 2.14
CA LYS A 222 -14.74 -11.62 0.82
C LYS A 222 -13.65 -11.75 -0.23
N TYR A 223 -13.97 -12.26 -1.42
CA TYR A 223 -12.99 -12.29 -2.50
C TYR A 223 -13.64 -12.25 -3.87
N ILE A 224 -12.91 -11.64 -4.82
CA ILE A 224 -13.22 -11.60 -6.25
C ILE A 224 -12.14 -12.42 -6.97
N LEU A 225 -12.55 -13.41 -7.77
CA LEU A 225 -11.59 -14.18 -8.57
C LEU A 225 -11.00 -13.32 -9.69
N SER A 226 -9.73 -13.54 -10.03
CA SER A 226 -9.08 -12.85 -11.15
C SER A 226 -9.91 -12.91 -12.44
N ARG A 227 -10.49 -14.06 -12.79
CA ARG A 227 -11.36 -14.20 -13.97
C ARG A 227 -12.65 -13.36 -13.89
N GLU A 228 -13.13 -13.05 -12.67
CA GLU A 228 -14.35 -12.24 -12.48
C GLU A 228 -14.06 -10.77 -12.77
N THR A 229 -12.83 -10.30 -12.59
CA THR A 229 -12.44 -8.95 -12.97
C THR A 229 -12.49 -8.69 -14.48
N VAL A 230 -12.47 -9.76 -15.29
CA VAL A 230 -12.59 -9.70 -16.76
C VAL A 230 -14.02 -9.97 -17.23
N ASN A 231 -14.71 -10.92 -16.56
CA ASN A 231 -15.99 -11.45 -17.05
C ASN A 231 -17.21 -10.75 -16.42
N SER A 232 -17.06 -10.13 -15.25
CA SER A 232 -18.13 -9.36 -14.60
C SER A 232 -18.18 -7.93 -15.15
N SER A 233 -19.36 -7.32 -15.08
CA SER A 233 -19.44 -5.89 -15.38
C SER A 233 -18.80 -5.06 -14.28
N ILE A 234 -18.18 -3.94 -14.61
CA ILE A 234 -17.59 -3.02 -13.63
C ILE A 234 -18.60 -2.61 -12.54
N PRO A 235 -19.87 -2.27 -12.85
CA PRO A 235 -20.87 -2.00 -11.81
C PRO A 235 -21.06 -3.13 -10.80
N SER A 236 -21.05 -4.40 -11.24
CA SER A 236 -21.19 -5.54 -10.31
C SER A 236 -19.97 -5.72 -9.39
N LEU A 237 -18.78 -5.35 -9.85
CA LEU A 237 -17.58 -5.32 -9.00
C LEU A 237 -17.67 -4.17 -8.00
N PHE A 238 -18.18 -3.01 -8.41
CA PHE A 238 -18.41 -1.87 -7.53
C PHE A 238 -19.40 -2.20 -6.41
N GLU A 239 -20.54 -2.85 -6.72
CA GLU A 239 -21.54 -3.25 -5.73
C GLU A 239 -20.92 -4.12 -4.62
N GLN A 240 -20.06 -5.09 -4.97
CA GLN A 240 -19.38 -5.94 -3.98
C GLN A 240 -18.40 -5.14 -3.12
N ILE A 241 -17.68 -4.19 -3.71
CA ILE A 241 -16.74 -3.31 -3.00
C ILE A 241 -17.50 -2.35 -2.09
N ASP A 242 -18.62 -1.77 -2.56
CA ASP A 242 -19.45 -0.84 -1.81
C ASP A 242 -20.07 -1.52 -0.58
N GLU A 243 -20.59 -2.77 -0.75
CA GLU A 243 -21.07 -3.57 0.36
C GLU A 243 -20.00 -3.75 1.44
N PHE A 244 -18.77 -4.10 1.04
CA PHE A 244 -17.66 -4.28 1.97
C PHE A 244 -17.29 -2.96 2.68
N ILE A 245 -17.10 -1.87 1.93
CA ILE A 245 -16.69 -0.57 2.48
C ILE A 245 -17.76 0.04 3.39
N SER A 246 -19.04 -0.27 3.18
CA SER A 246 -20.13 0.23 4.02
C SER A 246 -20.01 -0.25 5.47
N GLY A 247 -19.42 -1.42 5.71
CA GLY A 247 -19.28 -2.07 7.02
C GLY A 247 -18.05 -1.63 7.82
N VAL A 248 -17.19 -0.73 7.30
CA VAL A 248 -15.93 -0.34 7.97
C VAL A 248 -15.79 1.18 8.08
N ASP A 249 -15.02 1.65 9.07
CA ASP A 249 -14.75 3.07 9.25
C ASP A 249 -13.62 3.55 8.35
N HIS A 250 -12.56 2.75 8.25
CA HIS A 250 -11.36 3.02 7.48
C HIS A 250 -11.03 1.89 6.51
N VAL A 251 -10.38 2.24 5.41
CA VAL A 251 -9.93 1.28 4.41
C VAL A 251 -8.41 1.37 4.27
N TYR A 252 -7.75 0.24 4.47
CA TYR A 252 -6.36 0.02 4.12
C TYR A 252 -6.30 -0.74 2.79
N ILE A 253 -5.60 -0.17 1.81
CA ILE A 253 -5.42 -0.76 0.48
C ILE A 253 -4.00 -1.31 0.38
N THR A 254 -3.85 -2.59 0.04
CA THR A 254 -2.56 -3.23 -0.19
C THR A 254 -2.55 -3.93 -1.54
N ILE A 255 -1.43 -3.83 -2.26
CA ILE A 255 -1.27 -4.47 -3.56
C ILE A 255 -0.05 -5.39 -3.54
N CYS A 256 -0.28 -6.68 -3.78
CA CYS A 256 0.76 -7.61 -4.20
C CYS A 256 0.95 -7.50 -5.72
N SER A 257 2.14 -7.15 -6.18
CA SER A 257 2.38 -6.98 -7.61
C SER A 257 2.20 -8.26 -8.42
N ASP A 258 2.15 -9.44 -7.77
CA ASP A 258 1.89 -10.72 -8.41
C ASP A 258 0.41 -10.95 -8.78
N VAL A 259 -0.49 -10.05 -8.39
CA VAL A 259 -1.88 -10.03 -8.88
C VAL A 259 -1.95 -9.79 -10.38
N PHE A 260 -0.95 -9.12 -10.95
CA PHE A 260 -0.87 -8.83 -12.37
C PHE A 260 -0.20 -9.99 -13.14
N SER A 261 -0.55 -10.12 -14.41
CA SER A 261 0.14 -11.12 -15.23
C SER A 261 1.61 -10.78 -15.42
N THR A 262 2.44 -11.80 -15.68
CA THR A 262 3.87 -11.65 -16.00
C THR A 262 4.14 -10.72 -17.20
N ALA A 263 3.14 -10.46 -18.04
CA ALA A 263 3.25 -9.49 -19.12
C ALA A 263 3.38 -8.05 -18.61
N PHE A 264 2.81 -7.74 -17.45
CA PHE A 264 2.82 -6.43 -16.84
C PHE A 264 3.71 -6.35 -15.60
N ALA A 265 3.84 -7.44 -14.84
CA ALA A 265 4.64 -7.52 -13.62
C ALA A 265 5.54 -8.77 -13.65
N PRO A 266 6.62 -8.80 -14.45
CA PRO A 266 7.56 -9.92 -14.47
C PRO A 266 8.44 -10.01 -13.21
N GLY A 267 8.69 -8.89 -12.55
CA GLY A 267 9.60 -8.75 -11.41
C GLY A 267 8.94 -9.04 -10.08
N VAL A 268 8.42 -10.26 -9.89
CA VAL A 268 7.76 -10.70 -8.64
C VAL A 268 8.28 -12.05 -8.18
N SER A 269 8.05 -12.41 -6.92
CA SER A 269 8.44 -13.71 -6.37
C SER A 269 7.64 -14.87 -6.99
N ALA A 270 6.33 -14.70 -7.17
CA ALA A 270 5.40 -15.72 -7.66
C ALA A 270 4.70 -15.29 -8.98
N PRO A 271 5.41 -15.26 -10.12
CA PRO A 271 4.85 -14.76 -11.37
C PRO A 271 3.73 -15.67 -11.88
N THR A 272 2.66 -15.06 -12.39
CA THR A 272 1.51 -15.76 -12.99
C THR A 272 1.31 -15.34 -14.45
N PRO A 273 0.95 -16.28 -15.37
CA PRO A 273 0.71 -15.94 -16.77
C PRO A 273 -0.60 -15.15 -16.99
N LEU A 274 -1.57 -15.33 -16.09
CA LEU A 274 -2.85 -14.60 -16.10
C LEU A 274 -2.98 -13.82 -14.79
N GLY A 275 -3.59 -12.65 -14.84
CA GLY A 275 -3.76 -11.79 -13.66
C GLY A 275 -4.88 -10.78 -13.88
N VAL A 276 -5.04 -9.88 -12.94
CA VAL A 276 -5.90 -8.71 -13.09
C VAL A 276 -5.29 -7.79 -14.13
N ASP A 277 -6.12 -7.24 -15.00
CA ASP A 277 -5.68 -6.21 -15.95
C ASP A 277 -5.37 -4.90 -15.18
N PRO A 278 -4.22 -4.24 -15.44
CA PRO A 278 -3.84 -3.02 -14.76
C PRO A 278 -4.88 -1.88 -14.85
N GLU A 279 -5.53 -1.70 -16.01
CA GLU A 279 -6.58 -0.69 -16.18
C GLU A 279 -7.80 -1.01 -15.31
N THR A 280 -8.18 -2.30 -15.24
CA THR A 280 -9.25 -2.73 -14.32
C THR A 280 -8.88 -2.44 -12.87
N ALA A 281 -7.65 -2.76 -12.45
CA ALA A 281 -7.18 -2.44 -11.10
C ALA A 281 -7.25 -0.92 -10.82
N ILE A 282 -6.80 -0.08 -11.76
CA ILE A 282 -6.87 1.38 -11.66
C ILE A 282 -8.33 1.87 -11.49
N VAL A 283 -9.27 1.31 -12.23
CA VAL A 283 -10.69 1.65 -12.13
C VAL A 283 -11.23 1.28 -10.75
N LEU A 284 -10.91 0.08 -10.24
CA LEU A 284 -11.36 -0.38 -8.92
C LEU A 284 -10.72 0.43 -7.79
N ILE A 285 -9.42 0.72 -7.86
CA ILE A 285 -8.71 1.57 -6.89
C ILE A 285 -9.35 2.97 -6.84
N LYS A 286 -9.61 3.60 -7.98
CA LYS A 286 -10.28 4.90 -8.04
C LYS A 286 -11.68 4.86 -7.43
N HIS A 287 -12.40 3.76 -7.60
CA HIS A 287 -13.71 3.56 -6.99
C HIS A 287 -13.61 3.45 -5.46
N ILE A 288 -12.73 2.58 -4.96
CA ILE A 288 -12.46 2.42 -3.51
C ILE A 288 -12.12 3.78 -2.88
N LEU A 289 -11.21 4.53 -3.47
CA LEU A 289 -10.79 5.85 -2.97
C LEU A 289 -11.94 6.87 -2.98
N SER A 290 -12.95 6.71 -3.84
CA SER A 290 -14.11 7.64 -3.92
C SER A 290 -14.99 7.63 -2.68
N HIS A 291 -14.88 6.62 -1.81
CA HIS A 291 -15.60 6.54 -0.54
C HIS A 291 -15.02 7.43 0.57
N ASP A 292 -13.84 8.04 0.34
CA ASP A 292 -13.15 8.94 1.30
C ASP A 292 -12.85 8.28 2.66
N LYS A 293 -12.72 6.93 2.66
CA LYS A 293 -12.39 6.13 3.85
C LYS A 293 -10.97 5.57 3.82
N ALA A 294 -10.25 5.71 2.70
CA ALA A 294 -8.88 5.22 2.60
C ALA A 294 -7.94 6.02 3.50
N VAL A 295 -7.23 5.30 4.38
CA VAL A 295 -6.30 5.90 5.35
C VAL A 295 -4.85 5.55 5.07
N SER A 296 -4.59 4.58 4.18
CA SER A 296 -3.25 4.09 3.91
C SER A 296 -3.22 3.25 2.63
N PHE A 297 -2.02 3.15 2.05
CA PHE A 297 -1.76 2.36 0.86
C PHE A 297 -0.37 1.71 0.93
N ASP A 298 -0.22 0.49 0.45
CA ASP A 298 1.09 -0.05 0.07
C ASP A 298 1.06 -0.85 -1.23
N ILE A 299 2.26 -1.05 -1.76
CA ILE A 299 2.52 -1.95 -2.87
C ILE A 299 3.76 -2.78 -2.57
N CYS A 300 3.64 -4.09 -2.78
CA CYS A 300 4.62 -5.10 -2.39
C CYS A 300 5.02 -5.99 -3.55
N GLU A 301 6.02 -6.84 -3.31
CA GLU A 301 6.52 -7.86 -4.25
C GLU A 301 7.19 -7.29 -5.51
N VAL A 302 7.54 -6.01 -5.54
CA VAL A 302 8.37 -5.46 -6.63
C VAL A 302 9.80 -5.93 -6.42
N SER A 303 10.26 -6.86 -7.27
CA SER A 303 11.58 -7.48 -7.18
C SER A 303 12.47 -7.08 -8.36
N PRO A 304 13.32 -6.06 -8.24
CA PRO A 304 14.20 -5.59 -9.32
C PRO A 304 15.11 -6.68 -9.88
N ARG A 305 15.46 -7.67 -9.05
CA ARG A 305 16.28 -8.81 -9.46
C ARG A 305 15.68 -9.61 -10.63
N PHE A 306 14.36 -9.65 -10.73
CA PHE A 306 13.62 -10.40 -11.75
C PHE A 306 12.87 -9.47 -12.70
N ASP A 307 12.92 -8.17 -12.43
CA ASP A 307 12.23 -7.18 -13.25
C ASP A 307 13.03 -6.90 -14.55
N LYS A 308 12.31 -6.76 -15.64
CA LYS A 308 12.91 -6.43 -16.92
C LYS A 308 12.54 -4.98 -17.27
N ASP A 309 13.55 -4.18 -17.55
CA ASP A 309 13.39 -2.78 -17.94
C ASP A 309 12.51 -1.99 -16.94
N SER A 310 12.59 -2.31 -15.66
CA SER A 310 11.78 -1.73 -14.57
C SER A 310 10.26 -1.82 -14.82
N THR A 311 9.78 -2.79 -15.59
CA THR A 311 8.35 -2.88 -15.98
C THR A 311 7.44 -2.97 -14.76
N THR A 312 7.80 -3.80 -13.77
CA THR A 312 7.02 -3.97 -12.53
C THR A 312 7.10 -2.73 -11.66
N ALA A 313 8.29 -2.14 -11.51
CA ALA A 313 8.46 -0.91 -10.73
C ALA A 313 7.72 0.27 -11.39
N SER A 314 7.71 0.35 -12.71
CA SER A 314 6.98 1.36 -13.48
C SER A 314 5.47 1.19 -13.31
N LEU A 315 4.95 -0.05 -13.33
CA LEU A 315 3.54 -0.31 -13.01
C LEU A 315 3.21 0.10 -11.57
N ALA A 316 4.07 -0.23 -10.61
CA ALA A 316 3.90 0.17 -9.22
C ALA A 316 3.83 1.70 -9.09
N SER A 317 4.71 2.42 -9.77
CA SER A 317 4.70 3.89 -9.76
C SER A 317 3.42 4.48 -10.35
N LEU A 318 2.86 3.88 -11.40
CA LEU A 318 1.57 4.28 -11.99
C LEU A 318 0.40 4.07 -11.02
N LEU A 319 0.39 2.96 -10.27
CA LEU A 319 -0.64 2.71 -9.26
C LEU A 319 -0.54 3.70 -8.09
N ILE A 320 0.66 4.00 -7.60
CA ILE A 320 0.90 5.04 -6.60
C ILE A 320 0.47 6.41 -7.12
N PHE A 321 0.82 6.75 -8.36
CA PHE A 321 0.37 7.99 -9.00
C PHE A 321 -1.15 8.09 -9.03
N THR A 322 -1.83 6.98 -9.34
CA THR A 322 -3.29 6.90 -9.33
C THR A 322 -3.87 7.19 -7.96
N VAL A 323 -3.29 6.62 -6.90
CA VAL A 323 -3.72 6.87 -5.52
C VAL A 323 -3.53 8.34 -5.15
N VAL A 324 -2.32 8.87 -5.34
CA VAL A 324 -1.97 10.25 -4.98
C VAL A 324 -2.87 11.25 -5.72
N THR A 325 -3.02 11.12 -7.03
CA THR A 325 -3.83 12.06 -7.83
C THR A 325 -5.32 11.93 -7.55
N LYS A 326 -5.83 10.72 -7.31
CA LYS A 326 -7.26 10.53 -6.98
C LYS A 326 -7.60 11.11 -5.61
N VAL A 327 -6.79 10.85 -4.57
CA VAL A 327 -7.00 11.43 -3.23
C VAL A 327 -6.85 12.96 -3.28
N ALA A 328 -5.83 13.49 -3.95
CA ALA A 328 -5.64 14.92 -4.13
C ALA A 328 -6.90 15.58 -4.74
N ASN A 329 -7.44 15.00 -5.80
CA ASN A 329 -8.66 15.49 -6.46
C ASN A 329 -9.86 15.50 -5.51
N ILE A 330 -10.03 14.48 -4.66
CA ILE A 330 -11.12 14.42 -3.67
C ILE A 330 -10.96 15.55 -2.65
N ILE A 331 -9.77 15.74 -2.10
CA ILE A 331 -9.47 16.82 -1.14
C ILE A 331 -9.75 18.19 -1.75
N GLU A 332 -9.34 18.44 -2.99
CA GLU A 332 -9.59 19.69 -3.69
C GLU A 332 -11.08 19.94 -3.94
N MET A 333 -11.82 18.91 -4.32
CA MET A 333 -13.27 19.02 -4.54
C MET A 333 -14.02 19.32 -3.23
N ASN A 334 -13.65 18.66 -2.12
CA ASN A 334 -14.25 18.87 -0.81
C ASN A 334 -13.99 20.31 -0.32
N ASN A 335 -12.79 20.84 -0.53
CA ASN A 335 -12.45 22.22 -0.19
C ASN A 335 -13.25 23.24 -1.01
N LYS A 336 -13.41 23.03 -2.34
CA LYS A 336 -14.24 23.90 -3.19
C LYS A 336 -15.70 23.91 -2.74
N ARG A 337 -16.23 22.78 -2.26
CA ARG A 337 -17.61 22.69 -1.74
C ARG A 337 -17.77 23.43 -0.42
N ARG A 338 -16.78 23.34 0.49
CA ARG A 338 -16.78 24.08 1.77
C ARG A 338 -16.74 25.59 1.57
N ASN A 339 -15.87 26.09 0.71
CA ASN A 339 -15.76 27.53 0.43
C ASN A 339 -17.06 28.08 -0.16
N LYS A 340 -17.70 27.34 -1.11
CA LYS A 340 -19.01 27.77 -1.67
C LYS A 340 -20.15 27.78 -0.66
N LYS A 341 -20.08 27.06 0.46
CA LYS A 341 -21.08 27.14 1.52
C LYS A 341 -20.86 28.38 2.39
N ILE A 342 -19.59 28.69 2.73
CA ILE A 342 -19.22 29.87 3.52
C ILE A 342 -19.58 31.16 2.78
N ASP A 343 -19.38 31.22 1.45
CA ASP A 343 -19.71 32.40 0.62
C ASP A 343 -21.26 32.64 0.46
N LYS A 344 -22.09 31.71 0.95
CA LYS A 344 -23.55 31.78 0.86
C LYS A 344 -24.25 32.05 2.21
N GLU A 345 -23.50 31.97 3.30
CA GLU A 345 -23.91 32.35 4.66
C GLU A 345 -23.43 33.78 4.99
#